data_6ed114d52a7150b71f949947fd1bd2c6
#
_entry.id   6ed114d52a7150b71f949947fd1bd2c6
#
_cell.length_a   1.000
_cell.length_b   1.000
_cell.length_c   1.000
_cell.angle_alpha   90.00
_cell.angle_beta   90.00
_cell.angle_gamma   90.00
#
_symmetry.space_group_name_H-M   'P 1'
#
loop_
_entity.id
_entity.type
_entity.pdbx_description
1 polymer ?
#
loop_
_entity_poly.entity_id
_entity_poly.type
_entity_poly.pdbx_seq_one_letter_code
_entity_poly.pdbx_strand_id
1 'polypeptide(L)'
;MERFSRRKPNPRIVKLGNIAKFTPPDKCEQVDAFVRGASQRTISSLALGWRGLVIERHRADASERQERTSSHHILALWERHTFHTEHNDGRGRMARVTKRPGCIDFFPVGILSACRPTGPSEMTVCAFHPEFAKEVEEELDLSSVDGLRGFSTTEDETLRSLVKMLVVEVEMNGFHGQLYADHLTHALMVCRTICFSGWRTVCGLTYPQI
;
A
#
# COMPACT_ATOMS: atom_id res chain seq x y z
N MET A 1 47.77 21.62 14.63
CA MET A 1 46.65 21.89 15.59
C MET A 1 45.52 22.47 14.76
N GLU A 2 44.72 21.62 14.11
CA GLU A 2 43.61 22.03 13.22
C GLU A 2 42.30 22.04 13.99
N ARG A 3 41.61 23.19 13.98
CA ARG A 3 40.33 23.37 14.63
C ARG A 3 39.20 22.79 13.75
N PHE A 4 38.63 21.68 14.13
CA PHE A 4 37.38 21.17 13.55
C PHE A 4 36.22 22.08 13.95
N SER A 5 35.69 22.82 12.99
CA SER A 5 34.45 23.59 13.11
C SER A 5 33.25 22.68 13.02
N ARG A 6 32.57 22.41 14.13
CA ARG A 6 31.29 21.69 14.17
C ARG A 6 30.19 22.60 13.64
N ARG A 7 29.74 22.38 12.41
CA ARG A 7 28.47 22.94 11.92
C ARG A 7 27.30 22.25 12.63
N LYS A 8 26.52 23.04 13.37
CA LYS A 8 25.23 22.59 13.95
C LYS A 8 24.23 22.35 12.81
N PRO A 9 23.45 21.24 12.81
CA PRO A 9 22.35 21.07 11.88
C PRO A 9 21.25 22.09 12.20
N ASN A 10 20.81 22.81 11.20
CA ASN A 10 19.71 23.76 11.26
C ASN A 10 18.38 22.98 11.20
N PRO A 11 17.52 22.96 12.22
CA PRO A 11 16.23 22.30 12.10
C PRO A 11 15.34 23.15 11.19
N ARG A 12 15.18 22.75 9.94
CA ARG A 12 14.12 23.29 9.08
C ARG A 12 12.78 22.89 9.67
N ILE A 13 12.09 23.83 10.29
CA ILE A 13 10.67 23.71 10.66
C ILE A 13 9.90 23.59 9.34
N VAL A 14 9.43 22.40 9.02
CA VAL A 14 8.49 22.18 7.91
C VAL A 14 7.19 22.90 8.30
N LYS A 15 6.88 24.01 7.64
CA LYS A 15 5.59 24.66 7.75
C LYS A 15 4.55 23.70 7.18
N LEU A 16 3.64 23.23 8.03
CA LEU A 16 2.40 22.55 7.59
C LEU A 16 1.68 23.49 6.62
N GLY A 17 1.81 23.18 5.33
CA GLY A 17 1.12 23.90 4.25
C GLY A 17 -0.39 23.77 4.41
N ASN A 18 -1.13 24.77 3.93
CA ASN A 18 -2.58 24.82 3.91
C ASN A 18 -3.16 23.49 3.42
N ILE A 19 -3.90 22.81 4.29
CA ILE A 19 -4.68 21.63 3.95
C ILE A 19 -5.79 22.09 3.00
N ALA A 20 -5.56 21.96 1.69
CA ALA A 20 -6.58 22.21 0.69
C ALA A 20 -7.78 21.30 0.98
N LYS A 21 -8.99 21.84 0.92
CA LYS A 21 -10.22 21.05 1.05
C LYS A 21 -10.26 20.03 -0.09
N PHE A 22 -9.89 18.79 0.20
CA PHE A 22 -10.07 17.68 -0.71
C PHE A 22 -11.56 17.37 -0.81
N THR A 23 -12.12 17.46 -2.02
CA THR A 23 -13.44 16.93 -2.31
C THR A 23 -13.22 15.50 -2.78
N PRO A 24 -13.68 14.48 -2.04
CA PRO A 24 -13.51 13.10 -2.48
C PRO A 24 -14.20 12.93 -3.84
N PRO A 25 -13.56 12.26 -4.81
CA PRO A 25 -14.21 11.92 -6.05
C PRO A 25 -15.42 11.04 -5.76
N ASP A 26 -16.55 11.38 -6.37
CA ASP A 26 -17.77 10.59 -6.31
C ASP A 26 -17.46 9.15 -6.73
N LYS A 27 -17.75 8.21 -5.81
CA LYS A 27 -17.75 6.76 -5.98
C LYS A 27 -16.40 6.09 -6.21
N CYS A 28 -15.85 5.57 -5.13
CA CYS A 28 -14.80 4.55 -5.19
C CYS A 28 -15.40 3.19 -5.62
N GLU A 29 -15.82 3.07 -6.87
CA GLU A 29 -16.33 1.81 -7.47
C GLU A 29 -15.22 0.75 -7.64
N GLN A 30 -13.97 1.03 -7.22
CA GLN A 30 -12.81 0.40 -7.84
C GLN A 30 -11.95 -0.46 -6.93
N VAL A 31 -12.19 -0.49 -5.64
CA VAL A 31 -11.57 -1.51 -4.78
C VAL A 31 -12.12 -2.89 -5.14
N ASP A 32 -13.39 -2.97 -5.50
CA ASP A 32 -14.00 -4.16 -6.10
C ASP A 32 -13.24 -4.66 -7.34
N ALA A 33 -12.56 -3.78 -8.07
CA ALA A 33 -11.80 -4.19 -9.24
C ALA A 33 -10.60 -5.07 -8.90
N PHE A 34 -9.94 -4.89 -7.75
CA PHE A 34 -8.83 -5.75 -7.34
C PHE A 34 -9.30 -7.17 -7.01
N VAL A 35 -10.54 -7.31 -6.50
CA VAL A 35 -11.05 -8.55 -5.94
C VAL A 35 -12.27 -9.09 -6.69
N ARG A 36 -12.69 -8.46 -7.81
CA ARG A 36 -13.83 -8.93 -8.63
C ARG A 36 -13.69 -10.41 -8.97
N GLY A 37 -14.68 -11.18 -8.60
CA GLY A 37 -14.76 -12.63 -8.71
C GLY A 37 -15.44 -13.20 -7.47
N ALA A 38 -15.15 -14.42 -7.13
CA ALA A 38 -15.72 -15.11 -5.97
C ALA A 38 -15.09 -14.65 -4.63
N SER A 39 -15.03 -13.33 -4.36
CA SER A 39 -14.58 -12.82 -3.08
C SER A 39 -15.72 -12.24 -2.27
N GLN A 40 -15.70 -12.52 -0.98
CA GLN A 40 -16.61 -11.95 0.00
C GLN A 40 -15.91 -10.80 0.74
N ARG A 41 -16.41 -9.59 0.59
CA ARG A 41 -16.00 -8.45 1.40
C ARG A 41 -16.54 -8.59 2.81
N THR A 42 -15.66 -8.54 3.82
CA THR A 42 -16.02 -8.69 5.22
C THR A 42 -16.06 -7.39 6.01
N ILE A 43 -15.18 -6.43 5.66
CA ILE A 43 -15.18 -5.05 6.18
C ILE A 43 -14.84 -4.06 5.07
N SER A 44 -15.24 -2.79 5.24
CA SER A 44 -14.89 -1.69 4.33
C SER A 44 -14.89 -0.35 5.06
N SER A 45 -13.90 0.51 4.77
CA SER A 45 -13.85 1.88 5.25
C SER A 45 -14.60 2.87 4.35
N LEU A 46 -15.23 2.42 3.27
CA LEU A 46 -15.83 3.31 2.27
C LEU A 46 -16.83 4.31 2.87
N ALA A 47 -17.63 3.85 3.85
CA ALA A 47 -18.62 4.69 4.54
C ALA A 47 -17.99 5.72 5.51
N LEU A 48 -16.71 5.55 5.87
CA LEU A 48 -16.01 6.42 6.81
C LEU A 48 -15.42 7.67 6.13
N GLY A 49 -15.35 7.70 4.80
CA GLY A 49 -14.92 8.86 4.01
C GLY A 49 -13.47 9.28 4.27
N TRP A 50 -12.55 8.34 4.53
CA TRP A 50 -11.15 8.63 4.77
C TRP A 50 -10.47 9.26 3.55
N ARG A 51 -9.57 10.19 3.82
CA ARG A 51 -8.83 10.86 2.75
C ARG A 51 -7.80 9.93 2.12
N GLY A 52 -7.86 9.81 0.81
CA GLY A 52 -6.81 9.17 0.00
C GLY A 52 -6.71 7.65 0.11
N LEU A 53 -7.52 6.99 0.97
CA LEU A 53 -7.45 5.56 1.21
C LEU A 53 -8.83 4.93 1.39
N VAL A 54 -9.03 3.79 0.74
CA VAL A 54 -10.09 2.85 1.09
C VAL A 54 -9.45 1.53 1.52
N ILE A 55 -9.90 0.99 2.65
CA ILE A 55 -9.50 -0.33 3.15
C ILE A 55 -10.68 -1.28 3.07
N GLU A 56 -10.41 -2.48 2.55
CA GLU A 56 -11.35 -3.58 2.53
C GLU A 56 -10.66 -4.89 2.90
N ARG A 57 -11.34 -5.74 3.68
CA ARG A 57 -10.91 -7.12 3.90
C ARG A 57 -11.77 -8.05 3.07
N HIS A 58 -11.11 -8.97 2.38
CA HIS A 58 -11.74 -9.93 1.48
C HIS A 58 -11.36 -11.35 1.81
N ARG A 59 -12.33 -12.26 1.67
CA ARG A 59 -12.12 -13.70 1.59
C ARG A 59 -12.39 -14.14 0.16
N ALA A 60 -11.49 -14.89 -0.41
CA ALA A 60 -11.61 -15.38 -1.77
C ALA A 60 -11.25 -16.86 -1.85
N ASP A 61 -12.04 -17.60 -2.61
CA ASP A 61 -11.73 -18.97 -2.99
C ASP A 61 -10.66 -19.00 -4.08
N ALA A 62 -10.10 -20.18 -4.32
CA ALA A 62 -9.20 -20.42 -5.43
C ALA A 62 -9.93 -20.22 -6.75
N SER A 63 -9.73 -19.07 -7.38
CA SER A 63 -10.31 -18.77 -8.70
C SER A 63 -9.32 -18.01 -9.56
N GLU A 64 -9.29 -18.31 -10.84
CA GLU A 64 -8.47 -17.58 -11.79
C GLU A 64 -8.95 -16.13 -11.89
N ARG A 65 -8.00 -15.20 -11.86
CA ARG A 65 -8.25 -13.77 -12.02
C ARG A 65 -7.68 -13.32 -13.34
N GLN A 66 -8.52 -12.71 -14.15
CA GLN A 66 -8.12 -12.17 -15.44
C GLN A 66 -7.32 -10.88 -15.26
N GLU A 67 -6.52 -10.55 -16.28
CA GLU A 67 -5.84 -9.26 -16.36
C GLU A 67 -6.85 -8.12 -16.34
N ARG A 68 -6.49 -7.03 -15.66
CA ARG A 68 -7.34 -5.84 -15.52
C ARG A 68 -6.52 -4.61 -15.17
N THR A 69 -7.14 -3.44 -15.30
CA THR A 69 -6.53 -2.16 -14.94
C THR A 69 -7.05 -1.71 -13.57
N SER A 70 -6.14 -1.25 -12.71
CA SER A 70 -6.44 -0.54 -11.47
C SER A 70 -6.17 0.95 -11.66
N SER A 71 -7.09 1.78 -11.20
CA SER A 71 -6.91 3.25 -11.14
C SER A 71 -6.35 3.70 -9.79
N HIS A 72 -6.14 2.78 -8.85
CA HIS A 72 -5.57 3.04 -7.53
C HIS A 72 -4.26 2.27 -7.36
N HIS A 73 -3.37 2.80 -6.53
CA HIS A 73 -2.27 2.01 -6.02
C HIS A 73 -2.81 1.05 -4.96
N ILE A 74 -2.45 -0.21 -5.05
CA ILE A 74 -2.97 -1.26 -4.19
C ILE A 74 -1.87 -1.82 -3.31
N LEU A 75 -2.05 -1.79 -2.00
CA LEU A 75 -1.27 -2.56 -1.05
C LEU A 75 -2.15 -3.68 -0.51
N ALA A 76 -1.70 -4.92 -0.64
CA ALA A 76 -2.43 -6.10 -0.18
C ALA A 76 -1.63 -6.81 0.92
N LEU A 77 -2.20 -6.89 2.12
CA LEU A 77 -1.68 -7.69 3.23
C LEU A 77 -2.39 -9.04 3.23
N TRP A 78 -1.64 -10.13 3.08
CA TRP A 78 -2.15 -11.49 3.17
C TRP A 78 -2.25 -11.91 4.64
N GLU A 79 -3.46 -12.27 5.09
CA GLU A 79 -3.72 -12.48 6.51
C GLU A 79 -3.75 -13.94 6.92
N ARG A 80 -4.32 -14.80 6.11
CA ARG A 80 -4.52 -16.22 6.43
C ARG A 80 -4.15 -17.13 5.28
N HIS A 81 -3.80 -18.34 5.64
CA HIS A 81 -3.43 -19.45 4.75
C HIS A 81 -2.17 -19.16 3.93
N THR A 82 -1.36 -20.18 3.79
CA THR A 82 -0.28 -20.19 2.82
C THR A 82 -0.82 -20.82 1.53
N PHE A 83 -0.67 -20.12 0.43
CA PHE A 83 -1.08 -20.62 -0.87
C PHE A 83 -0.05 -20.21 -1.92
N HIS A 84 -0.15 -20.80 -3.09
CA HIS A 84 0.66 -20.42 -4.23
C HIS A 84 -0.19 -19.64 -5.23
N THR A 85 0.42 -18.70 -5.91
CA THR A 85 -0.17 -18.03 -7.06
C THR A 85 0.74 -18.18 -8.26
N GLU A 86 0.18 -18.48 -9.39
CA GLU A 86 0.86 -18.50 -10.67
C GLU A 86 0.48 -17.25 -11.45
N HIS A 87 1.46 -16.55 -11.98
CA HIS A 87 1.26 -15.34 -12.78
C HIS A 87 2.26 -15.31 -13.94
N ASN A 88 1.91 -14.61 -15.00
CA ASN A 88 2.81 -14.38 -16.11
C ASN A 88 3.89 -13.37 -15.70
N ASP A 89 5.17 -13.70 -15.87
CA ASP A 89 6.31 -12.86 -15.54
C ASP A 89 6.57 -11.73 -16.57
N GLY A 90 5.64 -11.50 -17.47
CA GLY A 90 5.77 -10.53 -18.58
C GLY A 90 6.67 -11.01 -19.73
N ARG A 91 7.32 -12.18 -19.59
CA ARG A 91 8.15 -12.82 -20.62
C ARG A 91 7.51 -14.10 -21.19
N GLY A 92 6.21 -14.29 -20.88
CA GLY A 92 5.45 -15.46 -21.29
C GLY A 92 5.70 -16.72 -20.46
N ARG A 93 6.42 -16.62 -19.34
CA ARG A 93 6.63 -17.74 -18.43
C ARG A 93 5.70 -17.61 -17.23
N MET A 94 5.18 -18.75 -16.76
CA MET A 94 4.43 -18.80 -15.52
C MET A 94 5.39 -18.87 -14.33
N ALA A 95 5.42 -17.81 -13.54
CA ALA A 95 6.14 -17.78 -12.27
C ALA A 95 5.20 -18.21 -11.15
N ARG A 96 5.70 -19.07 -10.26
CA ARG A 96 4.96 -19.51 -9.08
C ARG A 96 5.52 -18.81 -7.84
N VAL A 97 4.67 -18.10 -7.12
CA VAL A 97 5.02 -17.37 -5.91
C VAL A 97 4.21 -17.92 -4.74
N THR A 98 4.87 -18.07 -3.59
CA THR A 98 4.22 -18.50 -2.35
C THR A 98 3.80 -17.27 -1.55
N LYS A 99 2.52 -17.16 -1.22
CA LYS A 99 1.96 -16.15 -0.32
C LYS A 99 1.79 -16.76 1.06
N ARG A 100 2.30 -16.05 2.08
CA ARG A 100 2.21 -16.46 3.49
C ARG A 100 1.50 -15.38 4.29
N PRO A 101 0.88 -15.73 5.41
CA PRO A 101 0.36 -14.73 6.35
C PRO A 101 1.43 -13.71 6.74
N GLY A 102 1.10 -12.42 6.65
CA GLY A 102 2.02 -11.32 6.93
C GLY A 102 2.78 -10.78 5.72
N CYS A 103 2.80 -11.51 4.59
CA CYS A 103 3.38 -10.98 3.35
C CYS A 103 2.53 -9.82 2.81
N ILE A 104 3.23 -8.86 2.20
CA ILE A 104 2.65 -7.66 1.60
C ILE A 104 3.03 -7.61 0.13
N ASP A 105 2.06 -7.28 -0.70
CA ASP A 105 2.27 -6.95 -2.11
C ASP A 105 1.88 -5.48 -2.33
N PHE A 106 2.57 -4.83 -3.25
CA PHE A 106 2.17 -3.51 -3.72
C PHE A 106 2.11 -3.48 -5.24
N PHE A 107 0.99 -3.00 -5.75
CA PHE A 107 0.72 -2.83 -7.16
C PHE A 107 0.50 -1.36 -7.45
N PRO A 108 1.34 -0.70 -8.24
CA PRO A 108 1.07 0.67 -8.67
C PRO A 108 -0.16 0.72 -9.57
N VAL A 109 -0.68 1.93 -9.78
CA VAL A 109 -1.71 2.18 -10.82
C VAL A 109 -1.28 1.54 -12.14
N GLY A 110 -2.21 0.89 -12.81
CA GLY A 110 -1.96 0.26 -14.10
C GLY A 110 -2.47 -1.17 -14.18
N ILE A 111 -1.78 -1.99 -14.97
CA ILE A 111 -2.19 -3.35 -15.28
C ILE A 111 -1.87 -4.29 -14.09
N LEU A 112 -2.90 -4.96 -13.63
CA LEU A 112 -2.80 -6.09 -12.71
C LEU A 112 -2.84 -7.37 -13.56
N SER A 113 -1.73 -8.07 -13.62
CA SER A 113 -1.61 -9.29 -14.40
C SER A 113 -2.59 -10.39 -13.95
N ALA A 114 -3.00 -11.20 -14.89
CA ALA A 114 -3.77 -12.41 -14.60
C ALA A 114 -2.99 -13.30 -13.62
N CYS A 115 -3.70 -13.90 -12.67
CA CYS A 115 -3.11 -14.82 -11.71
C CYS A 115 -4.06 -15.98 -11.36
N ARG A 116 -3.47 -17.09 -10.96
CA ARG A 116 -4.19 -18.32 -10.56
C ARG A 116 -3.78 -18.72 -9.14
N PRO A 117 -4.54 -18.33 -8.11
CA PRO A 117 -4.34 -18.81 -6.74
C PRO A 117 -4.67 -20.32 -6.66
N THR A 118 -3.89 -21.07 -5.88
CA THR A 118 -4.09 -22.52 -5.71
C THR A 118 -4.93 -22.89 -4.48
N GLY A 119 -5.34 -21.91 -3.69
CA GLY A 119 -6.12 -22.12 -2.46
C GLY A 119 -6.87 -20.88 -2.03
N PRO A 120 -7.69 -21.01 -0.98
CA PRO A 120 -8.42 -19.89 -0.40
C PRO A 120 -7.46 -18.86 0.17
N SER A 121 -7.86 -17.61 0.15
CA SER A 121 -7.07 -16.49 0.66
C SER A 121 -7.94 -15.53 1.48
N GLU A 122 -7.33 -14.92 2.49
CA GLU A 122 -7.89 -13.78 3.19
C GLU A 122 -6.87 -12.65 3.12
N MET A 123 -7.30 -11.46 2.69
CA MET A 123 -6.41 -10.33 2.50
C MET A 123 -7.09 -9.03 2.89
N THR A 124 -6.30 -8.12 3.45
CA THR A 124 -6.67 -6.72 3.58
C THR A 124 -6.07 -5.94 2.41
N VAL A 125 -6.92 -5.22 1.69
CA VAL A 125 -6.57 -4.39 0.55
C VAL A 125 -6.66 -2.93 0.96
N CYS A 126 -5.58 -2.18 0.77
CA CYS A 126 -5.48 -0.74 0.92
C CYS A 126 -5.39 -0.13 -0.48
N ALA A 127 -6.44 0.56 -0.92
CA ALA A 127 -6.48 1.24 -2.21
C ALA A 127 -6.20 2.73 -2.01
N PHE A 128 -5.04 3.20 -2.47
CA PHE A 128 -4.64 4.60 -2.39
C PHE A 128 -5.03 5.36 -3.65
N HIS A 129 -5.60 6.52 -3.46
CA HIS A 129 -5.85 7.44 -4.57
C HIS A 129 -4.52 7.94 -5.15
N PRO A 130 -4.35 7.97 -6.48
CA PRO A 130 -3.08 8.37 -7.10
C PRO A 130 -2.64 9.79 -6.74
N GLU A 131 -3.58 10.72 -6.65
CA GLU A 131 -3.29 12.12 -6.27
C GLU A 131 -2.79 12.22 -4.84
N PHE A 132 -3.37 11.44 -3.91
CA PHE A 132 -2.86 11.38 -2.53
C PHE A 132 -1.43 10.81 -2.49
N ALA A 133 -1.16 9.75 -3.24
CA ALA A 133 0.19 9.19 -3.32
C ALA A 133 1.19 10.21 -3.86
N LYS A 134 0.80 10.96 -4.88
CA LYS A 134 1.60 12.05 -5.46
C LYS A 134 1.86 13.18 -4.47
N GLU A 135 0.84 13.63 -3.71
CA GLU A 135 1.01 14.63 -2.65
C GLU A 135 2.09 14.19 -1.64
N VAL A 136 2.06 12.92 -1.19
CA VAL A 136 3.04 12.38 -0.25
C VAL A 136 4.45 12.32 -0.87
N GLU A 137 4.57 11.94 -2.15
CA GLU A 137 5.87 11.94 -2.85
C GLU A 137 6.45 13.35 -2.97
N GLU A 138 5.62 14.35 -3.26
CA GLU A 138 6.02 15.77 -3.34
C GLU A 138 6.46 16.30 -1.97
N GLU A 139 5.74 15.98 -0.88
CA GLU A 139 6.11 16.36 0.48
C GLU A 139 7.46 15.78 0.93
N LEU A 140 7.81 14.60 0.45
CA LEU A 140 9.07 13.92 0.75
C LEU A 140 10.23 14.36 -0.16
N ASP A 141 9.97 15.26 -1.12
CA ASP A 141 10.94 15.65 -2.18
C ASP A 141 11.46 14.42 -2.96
N LEU A 142 10.62 13.43 -3.08
CA LEU A 142 10.87 12.15 -3.76
C LEU A 142 10.26 12.13 -5.16
N SER A 143 10.34 13.24 -5.90
CA SER A 143 9.91 13.29 -7.29
C SER A 143 10.78 12.32 -8.12
N SER A 144 10.43 11.03 -7.97
CA SER A 144 11.16 9.96 -8.66
C SER A 144 10.78 9.95 -10.12
N VAL A 145 11.76 10.08 -10.97
CA VAL A 145 11.64 9.88 -12.42
C VAL A 145 11.02 8.51 -12.77
N ASP A 146 11.06 7.57 -11.83
CA ASP A 146 10.64 6.18 -12.02
C ASP A 146 9.24 5.84 -11.46
N GLY A 147 8.57 6.77 -10.75
CA GLY A 147 7.27 6.51 -10.10
C GLY A 147 7.32 5.43 -9.00
N LEU A 148 6.14 5.07 -8.50
CA LEU A 148 6.00 4.03 -7.47
C LEU A 148 6.20 2.64 -8.08
N ARG A 149 7.24 1.91 -7.63
CA ARG A 149 7.50 0.54 -8.08
C ARG A 149 6.67 -0.48 -7.31
N GLY A 150 6.20 -1.51 -8.02
CA GLY A 150 5.55 -2.66 -7.41
C GLY A 150 6.55 -3.56 -6.66
N PHE A 151 6.06 -4.27 -5.66
CA PHE A 151 6.79 -5.35 -5.01
C PHE A 151 5.84 -6.48 -4.61
N SER A 152 6.38 -7.66 -4.38
CA SER A 152 5.60 -8.83 -4.05
C SER A 152 6.27 -9.66 -2.98
N THR A 153 5.45 -10.24 -2.10
CA THR A 153 5.89 -11.19 -1.07
C THR A 153 6.93 -10.60 -0.11
N THR A 154 6.80 -9.31 0.18
CA THR A 154 7.66 -8.62 1.15
C THR A 154 7.10 -8.78 2.55
N GLU A 155 7.98 -8.97 3.53
CA GLU A 155 7.64 -8.95 4.95
C GLU A 155 8.19 -7.63 5.55
N ASP A 156 7.27 -6.77 6.00
CA ASP A 156 7.61 -5.50 6.65
C ASP A 156 6.68 -5.30 7.84
N GLU A 157 7.26 -5.32 9.05
CA GLU A 157 6.50 -5.23 10.29
C GLU A 157 5.84 -3.86 10.47
N THR A 158 6.48 -2.79 10.01
CA THR A 158 5.96 -1.44 10.14
C THR A 158 4.72 -1.26 9.25
N LEU A 159 4.82 -1.64 7.97
CA LEU A 159 3.68 -1.61 7.07
C LEU A 159 2.54 -2.49 7.58
N ARG A 160 2.86 -3.70 8.04
CA ARG A 160 1.87 -4.64 8.60
C ARG A 160 1.15 -4.05 9.81
N SER A 161 1.89 -3.42 10.72
CA SER A 161 1.32 -2.79 11.92
C SER A 161 0.41 -1.63 11.59
N LEU A 162 0.81 -0.75 10.67
CA LEU A 162 0.00 0.38 10.21
C LEU A 162 -1.31 -0.09 9.55
N VAL A 163 -1.24 -1.10 8.68
CA VAL A 163 -2.45 -1.70 8.07
C VAL A 163 -3.37 -2.26 9.15
N LYS A 164 -2.84 -2.99 10.13
CA LYS A 164 -3.66 -3.55 11.23
C LYS A 164 -4.30 -2.46 12.09
N MET A 165 -3.61 -1.36 12.39
CA MET A 165 -4.18 -0.23 13.13
C MET A 165 -5.35 0.39 12.35
N LEU A 166 -5.21 0.58 11.05
CA LEU A 166 -6.28 1.08 10.19
C LEU A 166 -7.47 0.09 10.12
N VAL A 167 -7.20 -1.21 10.08
CA VAL A 167 -8.26 -2.25 10.14
C VAL A 167 -9.04 -2.17 11.44
N VAL A 168 -8.36 -2.05 12.57
CA VAL A 168 -9.01 -1.88 13.89
C VAL A 168 -9.88 -0.63 13.89
N GLU A 169 -9.41 0.47 13.31
CA GLU A 169 -10.18 1.71 13.20
C GLU A 169 -11.46 1.53 12.39
N VAL A 170 -11.40 0.75 11.28
CA VAL A 170 -12.60 0.39 10.51
C VAL A 170 -13.55 -0.47 11.34
N GLU A 171 -13.05 -1.50 12.05
CA GLU A 171 -13.85 -2.38 12.90
C GLU A 171 -14.51 -1.62 14.06
N MET A 172 -13.88 -0.55 14.54
CA MET A 172 -14.41 0.38 15.55
C MET A 172 -15.27 1.50 14.96
N ASN A 173 -15.60 1.42 13.67
CA ASN A 173 -16.42 2.40 12.93
C ASN A 173 -15.89 3.84 13.03
N GLY A 174 -14.58 4.03 12.94
CA GLY A 174 -13.94 5.34 12.96
C GLY A 174 -13.89 6.00 14.34
N PHE A 175 -13.83 5.20 15.42
CA PHE A 175 -13.92 5.68 16.81
C PHE A 175 -12.92 6.79 17.15
N HIS A 176 -11.66 6.70 16.69
CA HIS A 176 -10.65 7.73 16.97
C HIS A 176 -10.75 8.94 16.03
N GLY A 177 -11.64 8.89 15.04
CA GLY A 177 -11.96 10.00 14.15
C GLY A 177 -11.06 10.13 12.92
N GLN A 178 -11.50 11.03 12.02
CA GLN A 178 -10.89 11.24 10.71
C GLN A 178 -9.40 11.56 10.79
N LEU A 179 -9.01 12.47 11.69
CA LEU A 179 -7.61 12.89 11.81
C LEU A 179 -6.66 11.75 12.13
N TYR A 180 -7.09 10.81 12.99
CA TYR A 180 -6.29 9.63 13.32
C TYR A 180 -6.10 8.74 12.09
N ALA A 181 -7.18 8.45 11.37
CA ALA A 181 -7.14 7.65 10.14
C ALA A 181 -6.27 8.31 9.07
N ASP A 182 -6.37 9.64 8.87
CA ASP A 182 -5.58 10.40 7.92
C ASP A 182 -4.08 10.33 8.23
N HIS A 183 -3.69 10.43 9.52
CA HIS A 183 -2.29 10.30 9.93
C HIS A 183 -1.75 8.89 9.70
N LEU A 184 -2.53 7.86 10.01
CA LEU A 184 -2.13 6.47 9.73
C LEU A 184 -2.00 6.21 8.23
N THR A 185 -2.92 6.74 7.43
CA THR A 185 -2.88 6.63 5.97
C THR A 185 -1.63 7.30 5.41
N HIS A 186 -1.32 8.50 5.88
CA HIS A 186 -0.12 9.23 5.49
C HIS A 186 1.14 8.45 5.90
N ALA A 187 1.22 7.98 7.15
CA ALA A 187 2.34 7.19 7.65
C ALA A 187 2.55 5.90 6.83
N LEU A 188 1.46 5.21 6.47
CA LEU A 188 1.51 4.00 5.65
C LEU A 188 2.09 4.28 4.27
N MET A 189 1.67 5.38 3.62
CA MET A 189 2.18 5.78 2.31
C MET A 189 3.64 6.24 2.37
N VAL A 190 4.02 7.02 3.38
CA VAL A 190 5.41 7.45 3.65
C VAL A 190 6.32 6.24 3.83
N CYS A 191 5.97 5.30 4.72
CA CYS A 191 6.75 4.08 4.94
C CYS A 191 6.91 3.28 3.65
N ARG A 192 5.81 3.08 2.90
CA ARG A 192 5.87 2.40 1.61
C ARG A 192 6.84 3.11 0.66
N THR A 193 6.75 4.42 0.53
CA THR A 193 7.55 5.21 -0.41
C THR A 193 9.02 5.18 -0.03
N ILE A 194 9.38 5.42 1.21
CA ILE A 194 10.78 5.44 1.68
C ILE A 194 11.42 4.05 1.59
N CYS A 195 10.72 3.00 2.06
CA CYS A 195 11.29 1.64 2.07
C CYS A 195 11.54 1.07 0.68
N PHE A 196 10.81 1.53 -0.35
CA PHE A 196 10.86 0.93 -1.68
C PHE A 196 11.26 1.89 -2.82
N SER A 197 11.61 3.14 -2.51
CA SER A 197 12.10 4.12 -3.50
C SER A 197 13.59 4.01 -3.84
N GLY A 198 14.27 2.98 -3.36
CA GLY A 198 15.73 2.83 -3.59
C GLY A 198 16.61 3.66 -2.63
N TRP A 199 16.05 4.43 -1.72
CA TRP A 199 16.76 5.18 -0.67
C TRP A 199 17.29 4.28 0.46
N ARG A 200 17.77 3.09 0.13
CA ARG A 200 18.23 2.06 1.08
C ARG A 200 19.47 2.40 1.86
N THR A 201 20.12 3.53 1.58
CA THR A 201 21.42 3.84 2.19
C THR A 201 21.32 4.52 3.56
N VAL A 202 20.14 4.98 3.98
CA VAL A 202 20.01 5.80 5.20
C VAL A 202 19.67 4.97 6.45
N CYS A 203 19.01 3.81 6.32
CA CYS A 203 18.58 3.02 7.49
C CYS A 203 19.35 1.72 7.74
N GLY A 204 20.41 1.42 6.98
CA GLY A 204 21.27 0.25 7.24
C GLY A 204 20.62 -1.14 7.05
N LEU A 205 19.40 -1.22 6.54
CA LEU A 205 18.70 -2.47 6.29
C LEU A 205 18.85 -2.87 4.82
N THR A 206 19.69 -3.85 4.57
CA THR A 206 19.85 -4.47 3.24
C THR A 206 18.78 -5.54 3.05
N TYR A 207 17.82 -5.30 2.12
CA TYR A 207 16.94 -6.33 1.62
C TYR A 207 17.45 -6.83 0.27
N PRO A 208 17.42 -8.13 -0.03
CA PRO A 208 17.89 -8.64 -1.31
C PRO A 208 16.99 -8.16 -2.45
N GLN A 209 17.61 -7.72 -3.53
CA GLN A 209 16.94 -7.47 -4.81
C GLN A 209 16.61 -8.84 -5.42
N ILE A 210 15.34 -9.06 -5.77
CA ILE A 210 14.92 -10.17 -6.63
C ILE A 210 14.82 -9.65 -8.05
#